data_1d153b52af26728699ea6931c4fe655e
#
_entry.id   1d153b52af26728699ea6931c4fe655e
#
_cell.length_a   1.000
_cell.length_b   1.000
_cell.length_c   1.000
_cell.angle_alpha   90.00
_cell.angle_beta   90.00
_cell.angle_gamma   90.00
#
_symmetry.space_group_name_H-M   'P 1'
#
loop_
_entity.id
_entity.type
_entity.pdbx_description
1 polymer ?
#
loop_
_entity_poly.entity_id
_entity_poly.type
_entity_poly.pdbx_seq_one_letter_code
_entity_poly.pdbx_strand_id
1 'polypeptide(L)'
;MATTAAYVVSTTRTRRILETTGIVVIWVALGISLHLSVRAYLLLGIPLTAAFQWGVRRQPLRALWVRDAVPFRLDATGWAVALLFAIAPVYQFVRDVQARSPSTFKLFDLAAVGGAFAVAYALRNFRREMLKPMLLCLATAGVIGILIMVASGFGVGFAHRSFTQRFAIGLGNLLMLIPVSFVLEEVSFRGAFDAHVHHPGETRGFLSALLVSGLWGLWHLPVVLGQAPLPALLPQLLAVHCFIGVPLSVYWRRSGNLFVSGSTHALIDSVRNALLVLPWH
;
A
#
# COMPACT_ATOMS: atom_id res chain seq x y z
N MET A 1 -28.44 -6.25 -3.80
CA MET A 1 -27.65 -5.00 -3.93
C MET A 1 -28.10 -3.88 -2.98
N ALA A 2 -29.33 -3.88 -2.48
CA ALA A 2 -29.86 -2.80 -1.61
C ALA A 2 -29.28 -2.75 -0.16
N THR A 3 -28.75 -3.86 0.35
CA THR A 3 -28.29 -3.97 1.76
C THR A 3 -26.98 -3.27 2.05
N THR A 4 -26.10 -3.08 1.05
CA THR A 4 -24.75 -2.53 1.27
C THR A 4 -24.75 -1.00 1.38
N ALA A 5 -25.57 -0.33 0.59
CA ALA A 5 -25.73 1.13 0.66
C ALA A 5 -26.39 1.55 1.99
N ALA A 6 -27.36 0.79 2.49
CA ALA A 6 -28.07 1.05 3.74
C ALA A 6 -27.15 0.95 4.98
N TYR A 7 -26.19 0.01 5.00
CA TYR A 7 -25.26 -0.13 6.14
C TYR A 7 -24.30 1.05 6.27
N VAL A 8 -23.78 1.53 5.15
CA VAL A 8 -22.83 2.65 5.14
C VAL A 8 -23.49 3.98 5.58
N VAL A 9 -24.76 4.17 5.23
CA VAL A 9 -25.54 5.36 5.64
C VAL A 9 -25.87 5.35 7.15
N SER A 10 -25.93 4.17 7.78
CA SER A 10 -26.31 4.03 9.19
C SER A 10 -25.16 4.23 10.19
N THR A 11 -23.89 4.23 9.75
CA THR A 11 -22.75 4.37 10.64
C THR A 11 -22.27 5.82 10.73
N THR A 12 -22.13 6.34 11.99
CA THR A 12 -21.60 7.68 12.21
C THR A 12 -20.13 7.77 11.80
N ARG A 13 -19.68 8.95 11.40
CA ARG A 13 -18.28 9.23 11.08
C ARG A 13 -17.34 8.85 12.23
N THR A 14 -17.73 9.18 13.46
CA THR A 14 -16.98 8.85 14.68
C THR A 14 -16.77 7.34 14.80
N ARG A 15 -17.82 6.54 14.59
CA ARG A 15 -17.73 5.09 14.63
C ARG A 15 -16.76 4.54 13.57
N ARG A 16 -16.82 5.03 12.34
CA ARG A 16 -15.91 4.61 11.26
C ARG A 16 -14.44 4.93 11.59
N ILE A 17 -14.19 6.11 12.20
CA ILE A 17 -12.86 6.50 12.69
C ILE A 17 -12.38 5.54 13.77
N LEU A 18 -13.21 5.25 14.77
CA LEU A 18 -12.87 4.34 15.87
C LEU A 18 -12.60 2.91 15.38
N GLU A 19 -13.42 2.38 14.48
CA GLU A 19 -13.24 1.07 13.87
C GLU A 19 -11.90 0.99 13.11
N THR A 20 -11.57 2.01 12.31
CA THR A 20 -10.32 2.07 11.57
C THR A 20 -9.10 2.23 12.49
N THR A 21 -9.20 3.12 13.47
CA THR A 21 -8.11 3.30 14.45
C THR A 21 -7.89 2.03 15.26
N GLY A 22 -8.97 1.39 15.71
CA GLY A 22 -8.92 0.15 16.50
C GLY A 22 -8.19 -0.98 15.78
N ILE A 23 -8.49 -1.22 14.49
CA ILE A 23 -7.83 -2.29 13.74
C ILE A 23 -6.33 -1.99 13.52
N VAL A 24 -5.96 -0.73 13.26
CA VAL A 24 -4.54 -0.35 13.12
C VAL A 24 -3.81 -0.49 14.45
N VAL A 25 -4.40 -0.07 15.57
CA VAL A 25 -3.83 -0.25 16.91
C VAL A 25 -3.63 -1.73 17.24
N ILE A 26 -4.62 -2.58 16.95
CA ILE A 26 -4.50 -4.04 17.12
C ILE A 26 -3.34 -4.58 16.28
N TRP A 27 -3.22 -4.17 15.02
CA TRP A 27 -2.16 -4.62 14.13
C TRP A 27 -0.77 -4.23 14.67
N VAL A 28 -0.59 -2.95 15.06
CA VAL A 28 0.65 -2.46 15.68
C VAL A 28 0.97 -3.20 16.98
N ALA A 29 -0.02 -3.38 17.85
CA ALA A 29 0.14 -4.11 19.12
C ALA A 29 0.58 -5.56 18.89
N LEU A 30 -0.02 -6.27 17.92
CA LEU A 30 0.40 -7.63 17.55
C LEU A 30 1.82 -7.66 17.00
N GLY A 31 2.19 -6.69 16.15
CA GLY A 31 3.56 -6.58 15.63
C GLY A 31 4.61 -6.45 16.72
N ILE A 32 4.35 -5.58 17.70
CA ILE A 32 5.25 -5.35 18.85
C ILE A 32 5.24 -6.54 19.81
N SER A 33 4.06 -6.98 20.26
CA SER A 33 3.94 -8.01 21.30
C SER A 33 4.44 -9.38 20.86
N LEU A 34 4.28 -9.71 19.58
CA LEU A 34 4.74 -10.99 19.02
C LEU A 34 6.14 -10.91 18.41
N HIS A 35 6.81 -9.76 18.49
CA HIS A 35 8.15 -9.55 17.91
C HIS A 35 8.24 -10.04 16.45
N LEU A 36 7.22 -9.71 15.64
CA LEU A 36 7.12 -10.20 14.27
C LEU A 36 8.24 -9.64 13.40
N SER A 37 8.82 -10.49 12.56
CA SER A 37 9.69 -10.00 11.48
C SER A 37 8.90 -9.07 10.56
N VAL A 38 9.57 -8.16 9.85
CA VAL A 38 8.93 -7.19 8.94
C VAL A 38 7.97 -7.88 7.98
N ARG A 39 8.39 -8.99 7.34
CA ARG A 39 7.54 -9.73 6.40
C ARG A 39 6.34 -10.40 7.08
N ALA A 40 6.53 -10.99 8.25
CA ALA A 40 5.41 -11.57 9.02
C ALA A 40 4.40 -10.50 9.43
N TYR A 41 4.88 -9.33 9.84
CA TYR A 41 4.05 -8.19 10.18
C TYR A 41 3.26 -7.65 8.99
N LEU A 42 3.88 -7.54 7.82
CA LEU A 42 3.21 -7.16 6.58
C LEU A 42 2.13 -8.19 6.20
N LEU A 43 2.48 -9.48 6.21
CA LEU A 43 1.56 -10.58 5.87
C LEU A 43 0.35 -10.67 6.79
N LEU A 44 0.50 -10.32 8.08
CA LEU A 44 -0.62 -10.22 9.03
C LEU A 44 -1.70 -9.25 8.54
N GLY A 45 -1.33 -8.26 7.73
CA GLY A 45 -2.26 -7.32 7.13
C GLY A 45 -3.30 -7.95 6.21
N ILE A 46 -2.97 -9.05 5.55
CA ILE A 46 -3.90 -9.71 4.62
C ILE A 46 -5.16 -10.20 5.34
N PRO A 47 -5.08 -11.08 6.36
CA PRO A 47 -6.26 -11.51 7.08
C PRO A 47 -6.95 -10.38 7.85
N LEU A 48 -6.22 -9.41 8.41
CA LEU A 48 -6.82 -8.27 9.11
C LEU A 48 -7.62 -7.38 8.15
N THR A 49 -7.07 -7.07 6.97
CA THR A 49 -7.77 -6.29 5.94
C THR A 49 -8.99 -7.04 5.40
N ALA A 50 -8.87 -8.34 5.16
CA ALA A 50 -10.00 -9.17 4.73
C ALA A 50 -11.10 -9.22 5.80
N ALA A 51 -10.74 -9.42 7.06
CA ALA A 51 -11.69 -9.42 8.18
C ALA A 51 -12.38 -8.05 8.33
N PHE A 52 -11.64 -6.95 8.21
CA PHE A 52 -12.21 -5.61 8.22
C PHE A 52 -13.15 -5.38 7.03
N GLN A 53 -12.75 -5.82 5.84
CA GLN A 53 -13.55 -5.66 4.62
C GLN A 53 -14.90 -6.42 4.71
N TRP A 54 -14.89 -7.66 5.21
CA TRP A 54 -16.10 -8.48 5.30
C TRP A 54 -16.90 -8.20 6.57
N GLY A 55 -16.23 -8.09 7.72
CA GLY A 55 -16.90 -7.97 9.02
C GLY A 55 -17.39 -6.55 9.30
N VAL A 56 -16.56 -5.55 9.05
CA VAL A 56 -16.86 -4.14 9.37
C VAL A 56 -17.51 -3.44 8.19
N ARG A 57 -16.85 -3.43 7.02
CA ARG A 57 -17.36 -2.73 5.84
C ARG A 57 -18.47 -3.48 5.12
N ARG A 58 -18.53 -4.80 5.26
CA ARG A 58 -19.50 -5.69 4.58
C ARG A 58 -19.50 -5.51 3.06
N GLN A 59 -18.31 -5.35 2.50
CA GLN A 59 -18.05 -5.12 1.08
C GLN A 59 -17.31 -6.32 0.46
N PRO A 60 -17.51 -6.62 -0.84
CA PRO A 60 -16.72 -7.64 -1.52
C PRO A 60 -15.25 -7.23 -1.62
N LEU A 61 -14.33 -8.22 -1.62
CA LEU A 61 -12.88 -7.95 -1.70
C LEU A 61 -12.48 -7.11 -2.92
N ARG A 62 -13.14 -7.29 -4.06
CA ARG A 62 -12.84 -6.51 -5.28
C ARG A 62 -13.00 -5.00 -5.10
N ALA A 63 -13.82 -4.55 -4.14
CA ALA A 63 -14.00 -3.14 -3.80
C ALA A 63 -12.77 -2.52 -3.11
N LEU A 64 -11.82 -3.34 -2.68
CA LEU A 64 -10.51 -2.89 -2.21
C LEU A 64 -9.65 -2.29 -3.33
N TRP A 65 -9.79 -2.79 -4.54
CA TRP A 65 -8.95 -2.40 -5.68
C TRP A 65 -9.64 -1.41 -6.61
N VAL A 66 -10.96 -1.55 -6.78
CA VAL A 66 -11.75 -0.68 -7.66
C VAL A 66 -13.07 -0.37 -6.98
N ARG A 67 -13.38 0.93 -6.81
CA ARG A 67 -14.68 1.37 -6.27
C ARG A 67 -15.77 1.04 -7.28
N ASP A 68 -16.94 0.66 -6.77
CA ASP A 68 -18.10 0.29 -7.58
C ASP A 68 -17.81 -0.84 -8.59
N ALA A 69 -16.94 -1.74 -8.17
CA ALA A 69 -16.32 -2.75 -9.00
C ALA A 69 -17.33 -3.78 -9.55
N VAL A 70 -17.27 -3.99 -10.85
CA VAL A 70 -17.89 -5.12 -11.52
C VAL A 70 -17.32 -6.45 -11.01
N PRO A 71 -17.99 -7.59 -11.26
CA PRO A 71 -17.44 -8.90 -10.89
C PRO A 71 -16.00 -9.08 -11.36
N PHE A 72 -15.16 -9.72 -10.53
CA PHE A 72 -13.77 -9.98 -10.88
C PHE A 72 -13.71 -10.93 -12.07
N ARG A 73 -13.25 -10.42 -13.21
CA ARG A 73 -13.06 -11.19 -14.45
C ARG A 73 -11.83 -10.65 -15.20
N LEU A 74 -11.02 -11.55 -15.72
CA LEU A 74 -9.89 -11.22 -16.59
C LEU A 74 -10.15 -11.84 -17.97
N ASP A 75 -10.00 -11.02 -19.01
CA ASP A 75 -9.91 -11.45 -20.40
C ASP A 75 -8.46 -11.83 -20.76
N ALA A 76 -8.20 -12.18 -21.99
CA ALA A 76 -6.86 -12.57 -22.44
C ALA A 76 -5.80 -11.49 -22.16
N THR A 77 -6.14 -10.21 -22.37
CA THR A 77 -5.24 -9.08 -22.04
C THR A 77 -5.02 -8.97 -20.53
N GLY A 78 -6.07 -9.10 -19.72
CA GLY A 78 -5.95 -9.12 -18.27
C GLY A 78 -5.07 -10.25 -17.76
N TRP A 79 -5.18 -11.45 -18.33
CA TRP A 79 -4.30 -12.57 -18.03
C TRP A 79 -2.85 -12.28 -18.42
N ALA A 80 -2.59 -11.72 -19.61
CA ALA A 80 -1.25 -11.34 -20.02
C ALA A 80 -0.62 -10.31 -19.07
N VAL A 81 -1.40 -9.31 -18.61
CA VAL A 81 -0.96 -8.33 -17.63
C VAL A 81 -0.70 -8.97 -16.27
N ALA A 82 -1.58 -9.86 -15.79
CA ALA A 82 -1.36 -10.58 -14.54
C ALA A 82 -0.07 -11.41 -14.59
N LEU A 83 0.17 -12.14 -15.67
CA LEU A 83 1.40 -12.92 -15.87
C LEU A 83 2.63 -12.03 -15.92
N LEU A 84 2.58 -10.89 -16.62
CA LEU A 84 3.69 -9.93 -16.65
C LEU A 84 4.09 -9.45 -15.25
N PHE A 85 3.11 -9.04 -14.43
CA PHE A 85 3.37 -8.60 -13.06
C PHE A 85 3.69 -9.74 -12.09
N ALA A 86 3.37 -10.99 -12.44
CA ALA A 86 3.74 -12.15 -11.64
C ALA A 86 5.20 -12.58 -11.86
N ILE A 87 5.88 -12.16 -12.94
CA ILE A 87 7.25 -12.59 -13.27
C ILE A 87 8.21 -12.33 -12.09
N ALA A 88 8.24 -11.09 -11.58
CA ALA A 88 9.17 -10.72 -10.51
C ALA A 88 8.87 -11.47 -9.20
N PRO A 89 7.63 -11.54 -8.70
CA PRO A 89 7.30 -12.34 -7.51
C PRO A 89 7.60 -13.84 -7.68
N VAL A 90 7.28 -14.44 -8.82
CA VAL A 90 7.58 -15.87 -9.09
C VAL A 90 9.09 -16.11 -9.14
N TYR A 91 9.84 -15.25 -9.81
CA TYR A 91 11.30 -15.34 -9.83
C TYR A 91 11.88 -15.27 -8.41
N GLN A 92 11.41 -14.31 -7.59
CA GLN A 92 11.87 -14.18 -6.22
C GLN A 92 11.48 -15.40 -5.37
N PHE A 93 10.26 -15.90 -5.53
CA PHE A 93 9.81 -17.13 -4.87
C PHE A 93 10.72 -18.33 -5.18
N VAL A 94 11.06 -18.54 -6.46
CA VAL A 94 11.96 -19.63 -6.85
C VAL A 94 13.34 -19.47 -6.20
N ARG A 95 13.88 -18.25 -6.19
CA ARG A 95 15.15 -17.95 -5.50
C ARG A 95 15.06 -18.25 -4.01
N ASP A 96 13.99 -17.86 -3.34
CA ASP A 96 13.79 -18.07 -1.91
C ASP A 96 13.57 -19.55 -1.56
N VAL A 97 13.00 -20.33 -2.48
CA VAL A 97 12.94 -21.80 -2.34
C VAL A 97 14.35 -22.41 -2.46
N GLN A 98 15.13 -22.00 -3.48
CA GLN A 98 16.50 -22.51 -3.71
C GLN A 98 17.44 -22.11 -2.57
N ALA A 99 17.32 -20.89 -2.06
CA ALA A 99 18.11 -20.38 -0.93
C ALA A 99 17.66 -20.95 0.43
N ARG A 100 16.60 -21.78 0.48
CA ARG A 100 15.97 -22.25 1.71
C ARG A 100 15.59 -21.13 2.68
N SER A 101 15.20 -19.98 2.13
CA SER A 101 14.76 -18.83 2.91
C SER A 101 13.61 -19.16 3.86
N PRO A 102 13.41 -18.39 4.96
CA PRO A 102 12.29 -18.58 5.86
C PRO A 102 10.93 -18.59 5.12
N SER A 103 9.96 -19.31 5.68
CA SER A 103 8.62 -19.45 5.06
C SER A 103 7.91 -18.10 4.84
N THR A 104 8.18 -17.10 5.69
CA THR A 104 7.62 -15.74 5.55
C THR A 104 8.05 -15.04 4.26
N PHE A 105 9.25 -15.32 3.74
CA PHE A 105 9.72 -14.80 2.46
C PHE A 105 8.89 -15.38 1.32
N LYS A 106 8.78 -16.70 1.28
CA LYS A 106 7.99 -17.42 0.26
C LYS A 106 6.51 -17.05 0.29
N LEU A 107 5.93 -16.88 1.48
CA LEU A 107 4.54 -16.43 1.61
C LEU A 107 4.35 -14.98 1.14
N PHE A 108 5.33 -14.11 1.37
CA PHE A 108 5.31 -12.74 0.86
C PHE A 108 5.31 -12.71 -0.66
N ASP A 109 6.16 -13.52 -1.30
CA ASP A 109 6.22 -13.62 -2.76
C ASP A 109 4.93 -14.20 -3.34
N LEU A 110 4.36 -15.24 -2.72
CA LEU A 110 3.05 -15.80 -3.12
C LEU A 110 1.92 -14.78 -2.98
N ALA A 111 1.93 -13.98 -1.92
CA ALA A 111 0.97 -12.89 -1.76
C ALA A 111 1.12 -11.87 -2.90
N ALA A 112 2.35 -11.52 -3.28
CA ALA A 112 2.62 -10.64 -4.40
C ALA A 112 2.14 -11.23 -5.74
N VAL A 113 2.25 -12.56 -5.96
CA VAL A 113 1.62 -13.21 -7.13
C VAL A 113 0.11 -12.99 -7.12
N GLY A 114 -0.57 -13.14 -5.99
CA GLY A 114 -1.98 -12.78 -5.85
C GLY A 114 -2.26 -11.32 -6.19
N GLY A 115 -1.36 -10.41 -5.78
CA GLY A 115 -1.40 -8.98 -6.10
C GLY A 115 -1.32 -8.69 -7.60
N ALA A 116 -0.56 -9.49 -8.37
CA ALA A 116 -0.48 -9.32 -9.82
C ALA A 116 -1.85 -9.46 -10.51
N PHE A 117 -2.69 -10.38 -10.03
CA PHE A 117 -4.07 -10.52 -10.53
C PHE A 117 -4.93 -9.33 -10.12
N ALA A 118 -4.74 -8.78 -8.93
CA ALA A 118 -5.44 -7.58 -8.49
C ALA A 118 -5.01 -6.34 -9.29
N VAL A 119 -3.74 -6.20 -9.64
CA VAL A 119 -3.21 -5.19 -10.57
C VAL A 119 -3.88 -5.30 -11.94
N ALA A 120 -3.92 -6.51 -12.52
CA ALA A 120 -4.55 -6.74 -13.82
C ALA A 120 -6.04 -6.37 -13.81
N TYR A 121 -6.74 -6.72 -12.73
CA TYR A 121 -8.14 -6.33 -12.53
C TYR A 121 -8.32 -4.81 -12.43
N ALA A 122 -7.45 -4.12 -11.69
CA ALA A 122 -7.48 -2.67 -11.57
C ALA A 122 -7.18 -1.99 -12.90
N LEU A 123 -6.19 -2.46 -13.67
CA LEU A 123 -5.85 -1.94 -15.00
C LEU A 123 -6.96 -2.17 -16.02
N ARG A 124 -7.62 -3.33 -15.99
CA ARG A 124 -8.80 -3.59 -16.84
C ARG A 124 -9.92 -2.57 -16.60
N ASN A 125 -10.06 -2.11 -15.36
CA ASN A 125 -11.05 -1.10 -14.97
C ASN A 125 -10.50 0.34 -15.03
N PHE A 126 -9.29 0.51 -15.58
CA PHE A 126 -8.68 1.83 -15.71
C PHE A 126 -9.26 2.59 -16.91
N ARG A 127 -9.89 3.73 -16.65
CA ARG A 127 -10.53 4.56 -17.67
C ARG A 127 -9.67 5.78 -17.99
N ARG A 128 -9.84 6.34 -19.18
CA ARG A 128 -9.10 7.53 -19.63
C ARG A 128 -9.21 8.71 -18.66
N GLU A 129 -10.35 8.88 -18.02
CA GLU A 129 -10.60 9.92 -17.01
C GLU A 129 -9.69 9.79 -15.77
N MET A 130 -9.17 8.59 -15.50
CA MET A 130 -8.24 8.33 -14.38
C MET A 130 -6.79 8.74 -14.68
N LEU A 131 -6.45 9.04 -15.95
CA LEU A 131 -5.11 9.52 -16.33
C LEU A 131 -4.76 10.83 -15.62
N LYS A 132 -5.70 11.78 -15.55
CA LYS A 132 -5.48 13.06 -14.86
C LYS A 132 -5.20 12.85 -13.36
N PRO A 133 -6.01 12.12 -12.57
CA PRO A 133 -5.67 11.76 -11.20
C PRO A 133 -4.32 11.05 -11.06
N MET A 134 -3.97 10.15 -11.98
CA MET A 134 -2.68 9.43 -11.95
C MET A 134 -1.49 10.38 -12.16
N LEU A 135 -1.54 11.22 -13.19
CA LEU A 135 -0.47 12.20 -13.43
C LEU A 135 -0.31 13.19 -12.26
N LEU A 136 -1.41 13.65 -11.70
CA LEU A 136 -1.37 14.52 -10.52
C LEU A 136 -0.89 13.80 -9.27
N CYS A 137 -1.20 12.52 -9.09
CA CYS A 137 -0.68 11.70 -8.00
C CYS A 137 0.85 11.56 -8.12
N LEU A 138 1.35 11.24 -9.30
CA LEU A 138 2.78 11.18 -9.60
C LEU A 138 3.46 12.54 -9.38
N ALA A 139 2.86 13.63 -9.87
CA ALA A 139 3.40 14.99 -9.73
C ALA A 139 3.38 15.53 -8.29
N THR A 140 2.56 14.99 -7.41
CA THR A 140 2.47 15.39 -6.00
C THR A 140 3.08 14.33 -5.09
N ALA A 141 2.38 13.25 -4.76
CA ALA A 141 2.89 12.20 -3.88
C ALA A 141 4.21 11.62 -4.38
N GLY A 142 4.33 11.35 -5.69
CA GLY A 142 5.55 10.82 -6.30
C GLY A 142 6.73 11.75 -6.13
N VAL A 143 6.59 13.02 -6.51
CA VAL A 143 7.66 14.02 -6.38
C VAL A 143 8.01 14.27 -4.91
N ILE A 144 7.01 14.50 -4.05
CA ILE A 144 7.23 14.69 -2.61
C ILE A 144 7.96 13.48 -2.02
N GLY A 145 7.49 12.26 -2.31
CA GLY A 145 8.11 11.03 -1.81
C GLY A 145 9.56 10.88 -2.26
N ILE A 146 9.85 11.12 -3.54
CA ILE A 146 11.22 11.06 -4.09
C ILE A 146 12.10 12.12 -3.42
N LEU A 147 11.63 13.35 -3.25
CA LEU A 147 12.38 14.40 -2.56
C LEU A 147 12.69 14.03 -1.11
N ILE A 148 11.73 13.45 -0.39
CA ILE A 148 11.94 12.93 0.98
C ILE A 148 13.01 11.83 0.97
N MET A 149 12.96 10.88 0.03
CA MET A 149 13.95 9.79 -0.06
C MET A 149 15.35 10.33 -0.38
N VAL A 150 15.47 11.29 -1.30
CA VAL A 150 16.75 11.97 -1.60
C VAL A 150 17.26 12.70 -0.36
N ALA A 151 16.41 13.47 0.33
CA ALA A 151 16.78 14.15 1.56
C ALA A 151 17.25 13.17 2.65
N SER A 152 16.59 12.04 2.80
CA SER A 152 16.99 10.98 3.74
C SER A 152 18.36 10.40 3.39
N GLY A 153 18.73 10.32 2.11
CA GLY A 153 20.04 9.85 1.65
C GLY A 153 21.22 10.65 2.19
N PHE A 154 21.04 11.94 2.49
CA PHE A 154 22.07 12.75 3.14
C PHE A 154 22.32 12.38 4.61
N GLY A 155 21.32 11.73 5.27
CA GLY A 155 21.45 11.25 6.64
C GLY A 155 21.87 9.78 6.73
N VAL A 156 21.29 8.88 5.92
CA VAL A 156 21.53 7.42 5.99
C VAL A 156 22.60 6.92 5.00
N GLY A 157 22.96 7.73 4.02
CA GLY A 157 23.92 7.40 2.96
C GLY A 157 23.28 6.88 1.68
N PHE A 158 23.91 7.26 0.55
CA PHE A 158 23.56 6.75 -0.77
C PHE A 158 24.32 5.46 -1.07
N ALA A 159 23.65 4.51 -1.71
CA ALA A 159 24.30 3.29 -2.17
C ALA A 159 25.31 3.60 -3.29
N HIS A 160 26.53 3.06 -3.18
CA HIS A 160 27.57 3.16 -4.21
C HIS A 160 27.24 2.21 -5.37
N ARG A 161 26.40 2.69 -6.31
CA ARG A 161 25.93 1.93 -7.47
C ARG A 161 26.04 2.78 -8.73
N SER A 162 26.40 2.17 -9.86
CA SER A 162 26.36 2.83 -11.17
C SER A 162 24.91 3.18 -11.56
N PHE A 163 24.75 4.09 -12.52
CA PHE A 163 23.42 4.42 -13.04
C PHE A 163 22.66 3.19 -13.54
N THR A 164 23.32 2.31 -14.31
CA THR A 164 22.74 1.08 -14.84
C THR A 164 22.26 0.14 -13.72
N GLN A 165 23.06 -0.01 -12.66
CA GLN A 165 22.66 -0.80 -11.49
C GLN A 165 21.44 -0.19 -10.77
N ARG A 166 21.42 1.11 -10.56
CA ARG A 166 20.28 1.81 -9.94
C ARG A 166 19.02 1.65 -10.77
N PHE A 167 19.13 1.79 -12.09
CA PHE A 167 18.01 1.62 -13.00
C PHE A 167 17.47 0.17 -12.98
N ALA A 168 18.34 -0.82 -13.07
CA ALA A 168 17.96 -2.23 -13.02
C ALA A 168 17.29 -2.60 -11.68
N ILE A 169 17.87 -2.14 -10.57
CA ILE A 169 17.28 -2.35 -9.22
C ILE A 169 15.93 -1.65 -9.12
N GLY A 170 15.83 -0.40 -9.56
CA GLY A 170 14.59 0.36 -9.53
C GLY A 170 13.48 -0.31 -10.35
N LEU A 171 13.80 -0.75 -11.56
CA LEU A 171 12.84 -1.46 -12.44
C LEU A 171 12.40 -2.80 -11.82
N GLY A 172 13.36 -3.60 -11.34
CA GLY A 172 13.06 -4.88 -10.70
C GLY A 172 12.18 -4.71 -9.44
N ASN A 173 12.51 -3.71 -8.60
CA ASN A 173 11.68 -3.36 -7.45
C ASN A 173 10.29 -2.86 -7.87
N LEU A 174 10.16 -2.05 -8.91
CA LEU A 174 8.87 -1.56 -9.38
C LEU A 174 7.96 -2.71 -9.80
N LEU A 175 8.49 -3.67 -10.56
CA LEU A 175 7.75 -4.87 -10.98
C LEU A 175 7.33 -5.75 -9.80
N MET A 176 8.10 -5.77 -8.71
CA MET A 176 7.78 -6.49 -7.48
C MET A 176 6.81 -5.71 -6.59
N LEU A 177 7.05 -4.43 -6.38
CA LEU A 177 6.34 -3.61 -5.40
C LEU A 177 4.95 -3.16 -5.86
N ILE A 178 4.69 -3.05 -7.17
CA ILE A 178 3.33 -2.81 -7.67
C ILE A 178 2.39 -3.94 -7.21
N PRO A 179 2.64 -5.23 -7.50
CA PRO A 179 1.82 -6.31 -6.95
C PRO A 179 1.73 -6.32 -5.42
N VAL A 180 2.87 -6.10 -4.74
CA VAL A 180 2.94 -6.07 -3.27
C VAL A 180 1.98 -5.02 -2.69
N SER A 181 1.94 -3.81 -3.23
CA SER A 181 1.06 -2.74 -2.75
C SER A 181 -0.43 -3.10 -2.87
N PHE A 182 -0.79 -3.98 -3.81
CA PHE A 182 -2.18 -4.43 -4.03
C PHE A 182 -2.67 -5.51 -3.05
N VAL A 183 -1.80 -6.07 -2.23
CA VAL A 183 -2.17 -7.09 -1.23
C VAL A 183 -1.76 -6.73 0.18
N LEU A 184 -0.88 -5.73 0.38
CA LEU A 184 -0.34 -5.38 1.69
C LEU A 184 -0.76 -3.95 2.11
N GLU A 185 0.02 -2.94 1.76
CA GLU A 185 -0.13 -1.60 2.34
C GLU A 185 -1.27 -0.78 1.71
N GLU A 186 -1.21 -0.53 0.41
CA GLU A 186 -2.18 0.34 -0.26
C GLU A 186 -3.59 -0.24 -0.24
N VAL A 187 -3.73 -1.56 -0.39
CA VAL A 187 -5.03 -2.23 -0.29
C VAL A 187 -5.66 -2.02 1.08
N SER A 188 -4.85 -2.01 2.14
CA SER A 188 -5.31 -1.79 3.51
C SER A 188 -5.64 -0.32 3.76
N PHE A 189 -4.66 0.56 3.51
CA PHE A 189 -4.81 1.98 3.89
C PHE A 189 -5.72 2.75 2.94
N ARG A 190 -5.69 2.52 1.63
CA ARG A 190 -6.56 3.23 0.66
C ARG A 190 -7.79 2.42 0.32
N GLY A 191 -7.62 1.14 -0.01
CA GLY A 191 -8.72 0.27 -0.39
C GLY A 191 -9.73 0.02 0.73
N ALA A 192 -9.26 -0.24 1.96
CA ALA A 192 -10.12 -0.53 3.10
C ALA A 192 -10.35 0.69 4.00
N PHE A 193 -9.31 1.21 4.66
CA PHE A 193 -9.46 2.18 5.75
C PHE A 193 -9.88 3.56 5.26
N ASP A 194 -9.24 4.11 4.25
CA ASP A 194 -9.60 5.39 3.67
C ASP A 194 -11.01 5.36 3.08
N ALA A 195 -11.33 4.30 2.35
CA ALA A 195 -12.66 4.10 1.79
C ALA A 195 -13.76 3.82 2.84
N HIS A 196 -13.40 3.49 4.09
CA HIS A 196 -14.32 3.37 5.22
C HIS A 196 -14.52 4.70 5.94
N VAL A 197 -13.43 5.40 6.24
CA VAL A 197 -13.47 6.68 6.98
C VAL A 197 -14.09 7.79 6.14
N HIS A 198 -13.77 7.86 4.84
CA HIS A 198 -14.26 8.90 3.93
C HIS A 198 -15.43 8.42 3.09
N HIS A 199 -16.57 9.11 3.23
CA HIS A 199 -17.75 8.86 2.41
C HIS A 199 -17.74 9.74 1.14
N PRO A 200 -18.16 9.26 -0.04
CA PRO A 200 -18.21 10.07 -1.27
C PRO A 200 -19.04 11.34 -1.16
N GLY A 201 -20.06 11.36 -0.27
CA GLY A 201 -20.88 12.53 0.02
C GLY A 201 -20.28 13.53 1.01
N GLU A 202 -19.14 13.24 1.64
CA GLU A 202 -18.49 14.11 2.62
C GLU A 202 -17.63 15.16 1.89
N THR A 203 -17.93 16.44 2.11
CA THR A 203 -17.13 17.54 1.57
C THR A 203 -15.76 17.60 2.29
N ARG A 204 -14.69 17.97 1.56
CA ARG A 204 -13.36 18.27 2.12
C ARG A 204 -12.76 17.13 2.97
N GLY A 205 -12.59 15.96 2.38
CA GLY A 205 -11.99 14.80 3.04
C GLY A 205 -10.52 14.92 3.47
N PHE A 206 -9.94 16.14 3.57
CA PHE A 206 -8.54 16.36 3.95
C PHE A 206 -8.23 15.81 5.35
N LEU A 207 -9.07 16.11 6.34
CA LEU A 207 -8.85 15.64 7.73
C LEU A 207 -8.91 14.10 7.83
N SER A 208 -9.80 13.45 7.09
CA SER A 208 -9.84 11.98 7.05
C SER A 208 -8.65 11.40 6.30
N ALA A 209 -8.14 12.07 5.25
CA ALA A 209 -6.90 11.68 4.60
C ALA A 209 -5.69 11.83 5.53
N LEU A 210 -5.63 12.92 6.28
CA LEU A 210 -4.59 13.16 7.29
C LEU A 210 -4.62 12.09 8.39
N LEU A 211 -5.81 11.76 8.90
CA LEU A 211 -5.98 10.69 9.89
C LEU A 211 -5.46 9.34 9.37
N VAL A 212 -5.93 8.91 8.19
CA VAL A 212 -5.52 7.60 7.64
C VAL A 212 -4.03 7.57 7.31
N SER A 213 -3.47 8.70 6.85
CA SER A 213 -2.03 8.81 6.60
C SER A 213 -1.21 8.81 7.89
N GLY A 214 -1.69 9.45 8.94
CA GLY A 214 -1.09 9.39 10.28
C GLY A 214 -1.12 7.97 10.86
N LEU A 215 -2.25 7.27 10.72
CA LEU A 215 -2.37 5.85 11.10
C LEU A 215 -1.41 4.96 10.30
N TRP A 216 -1.20 5.25 9.02
CA TRP A 216 -0.21 4.58 8.20
C TRP A 216 1.22 4.82 8.71
N GLY A 217 1.54 6.05 9.13
CA GLY A 217 2.80 6.36 9.78
C GLY A 217 2.98 5.57 11.09
N LEU A 218 1.98 5.57 11.97
CA LEU A 218 2.01 4.80 13.22
C LEU A 218 2.13 3.29 12.98
N TRP A 219 1.54 2.79 11.91
CA TRP A 219 1.64 1.39 11.52
C TRP A 219 3.09 0.96 11.21
N HIS A 220 3.97 1.86 10.79
CA HIS A 220 5.39 1.56 10.59
C HIS A 220 6.18 1.41 11.90
N LEU A 221 5.60 1.79 13.05
CA LEU A 221 6.30 1.79 14.32
C LEU A 221 7.01 0.45 14.66
N PRO A 222 6.37 -0.73 14.54
CA PRO A 222 7.03 -2.00 14.83
C PRO A 222 8.25 -2.28 13.94
N VAL A 223 8.25 -1.74 12.72
CA VAL A 223 9.31 -1.97 11.72
C VAL A 223 10.57 -1.14 12.03
N VAL A 224 10.40 0.03 12.65
CA VAL A 224 11.49 0.99 12.91
C VAL A 224 11.80 1.17 14.39
N LEU A 225 11.08 0.46 15.26
CA LEU A 225 11.28 0.53 16.71
C LEU A 225 12.72 0.16 17.06
N GLY A 226 13.37 1.00 17.88
CA GLY A 226 14.78 0.81 18.28
C GLY A 226 15.81 1.49 17.35
N GLN A 227 15.40 2.03 16.19
CA GLN A 227 16.33 2.77 15.31
C GLN A 227 16.62 4.19 15.81
N ALA A 228 15.69 4.78 16.56
CA ALA A 228 15.83 6.08 17.20
C ALA A 228 14.93 6.16 18.45
N PRO A 229 15.15 7.14 19.35
CA PRO A 229 14.25 7.40 20.48
C PRO A 229 12.84 7.77 19.97
N LEU A 230 11.80 7.24 20.65
CA LEU A 230 10.39 7.49 20.28
C LEU A 230 10.04 8.97 20.07
N PRO A 231 10.51 9.93 20.90
CA PRO A 231 10.20 11.36 20.70
C PRO A 231 10.69 11.92 19.36
N ALA A 232 11.75 11.37 18.79
CA ALA A 232 12.24 11.76 17.46
C ALA A 232 11.55 10.96 16.36
N LEU A 233 11.31 9.67 16.59
CA LEU A 233 10.77 8.73 15.61
C LEU A 233 9.30 9.03 15.26
N LEU A 234 8.45 9.27 16.25
CA LEU A 234 7.00 9.49 16.04
C LEU A 234 6.69 10.70 15.16
N PRO A 235 7.22 11.92 15.42
CA PRO A 235 7.00 13.06 14.54
C PRO A 235 7.47 12.82 13.11
N GLN A 236 8.63 12.16 12.94
CA GLN A 236 9.18 11.82 11.64
C GLN A 236 8.25 10.86 10.87
N LEU A 237 7.80 9.78 11.51
CA LEU A 237 6.86 8.83 10.91
C LEU A 237 5.57 9.53 10.48
N LEU A 238 4.97 10.31 11.38
CA LEU A 238 3.74 11.04 11.09
C LEU A 238 3.93 12.02 9.94
N ALA A 239 4.99 12.84 9.97
CA ALA A 239 5.25 13.85 8.94
C ALA A 239 5.45 13.19 7.57
N VAL A 240 6.38 12.24 7.44
CA VAL A 240 6.69 11.56 6.17
C VAL A 240 5.43 10.94 5.57
N HIS A 241 4.69 10.16 6.39
CA HIS A 241 3.52 9.44 5.89
C HIS A 241 2.33 10.35 5.62
N CYS A 242 2.19 11.48 6.33
CA CYS A 242 1.17 12.47 6.00
C CYS A 242 1.49 13.20 4.70
N PHE A 243 2.73 13.61 4.47
CA PHE A 243 3.13 14.30 3.23
C PHE A 243 2.92 13.43 1.99
N ILE A 244 3.24 12.14 2.06
CA ILE A 244 3.06 11.20 0.95
C ILE A 244 1.60 10.69 0.93
N GLY A 245 1.07 10.31 2.06
CA GLY A 245 -0.19 9.57 2.17
C GLY A 245 -1.43 10.40 1.90
N VAL A 246 -1.43 11.70 2.25
CA VAL A 246 -2.57 12.58 1.96
C VAL A 246 -2.82 12.69 0.46
N PRO A 247 -1.83 13.03 -0.40
CA PRO A 247 -2.04 12.99 -1.84
C PRO A 247 -2.46 11.60 -2.37
N LEU A 248 -1.85 10.50 -1.89
CA LEU A 248 -2.27 9.14 -2.28
C LEU A 248 -3.76 8.91 -1.99
N SER A 249 -4.24 9.27 -0.80
CA SER A 249 -5.65 9.17 -0.42
C SER A 249 -6.56 10.04 -1.30
N VAL A 250 -6.16 11.30 -1.55
CA VAL A 250 -6.93 12.22 -2.39
C VAL A 250 -7.11 11.66 -3.81
N TYR A 251 -6.06 11.12 -4.41
CA TYR A 251 -6.14 10.62 -5.79
C TYR A 251 -6.75 9.22 -5.89
N TRP A 252 -6.62 8.38 -4.86
CA TRP A 252 -7.45 7.20 -4.70
C TRP A 252 -8.95 7.56 -4.71
N ARG A 253 -9.35 8.54 -3.92
CA ARG A 253 -10.76 8.99 -3.84
C ARG A 253 -11.27 9.55 -5.16
N ARG A 254 -10.44 10.27 -5.91
CA ARG A 254 -10.79 10.85 -7.22
C ARG A 254 -10.89 9.82 -8.32
N SER A 255 -9.99 8.83 -8.32
CA SER A 255 -9.97 7.80 -9.36
C SER A 255 -10.89 6.62 -9.06
N GLY A 256 -11.07 6.27 -7.80
CA GLY A 256 -11.74 5.03 -7.40
C GLY A 256 -10.99 3.76 -7.83
N ASN A 257 -9.70 3.88 -8.22
CA ASN A 257 -8.89 2.78 -8.71
C ASN A 257 -7.53 2.77 -8.01
N LEU A 258 -7.22 1.66 -7.32
CA LEU A 258 -6.01 1.53 -6.49
C LEU A 258 -4.72 1.63 -7.32
N PHE A 259 -4.78 1.40 -8.63
CA PHE A 259 -3.61 1.52 -9.50
C PHE A 259 -3.00 2.92 -9.46
N VAL A 260 -3.81 3.95 -9.26
CA VAL A 260 -3.35 5.35 -9.17
C VAL A 260 -2.46 5.58 -7.95
N SER A 261 -2.89 5.19 -6.75
CA SER A 261 -2.08 5.36 -5.53
C SER A 261 -1.01 4.27 -5.40
N GLY A 262 -1.36 3.02 -5.68
CA GLY A 262 -0.46 1.88 -5.52
C GLY A 262 0.77 1.92 -6.43
N SER A 263 0.61 2.31 -7.71
CA SER A 263 1.76 2.46 -8.60
C SER A 263 2.65 3.65 -8.22
N THR A 264 2.06 4.75 -7.74
CA THR A 264 2.82 5.91 -7.25
C THR A 264 3.63 5.55 -5.99
N HIS A 265 3.01 4.85 -5.04
CA HIS A 265 3.69 4.37 -3.83
C HIS A 265 4.84 3.39 -4.19
N ALA A 266 4.56 2.40 -5.02
CA ALA A 266 5.56 1.45 -5.49
C ALA A 266 6.74 2.13 -6.21
N LEU A 267 6.49 3.22 -6.94
CA LEU A 267 7.55 4.02 -7.57
C LEU A 267 8.44 4.70 -6.52
N ILE A 268 7.85 5.31 -5.49
CA ILE A 268 8.60 5.96 -4.40
C ILE A 268 9.54 4.95 -3.73
N ASP A 269 9.01 3.78 -3.38
CA ASP A 269 9.78 2.72 -2.73
C ASP A 269 10.85 2.12 -3.65
N SER A 270 10.56 1.99 -4.94
CA SER A 270 11.53 1.51 -5.93
C SER A 270 12.71 2.47 -6.06
N VAL A 271 12.44 3.77 -6.08
CA VAL A 271 13.49 4.81 -6.10
C VAL A 271 14.28 4.79 -4.79
N ARG A 272 13.62 4.68 -3.63
CA ARG A 272 14.29 4.52 -2.32
C ARG A 272 15.27 3.35 -2.36
N ASN A 273 14.81 2.16 -2.77
CA ASN A 273 15.62 0.93 -2.78
C ASN A 273 16.78 1.00 -3.79
N ALA A 274 16.62 1.77 -4.87
CA ALA A 274 17.68 1.99 -5.85
C ALA A 274 18.77 2.98 -5.35
N LEU A 275 18.37 3.97 -4.56
CA LEU A 275 19.24 5.07 -4.14
C LEU A 275 19.92 4.84 -2.79
N LEU A 276 19.22 4.30 -1.80
CA LEU A 276 19.66 4.27 -0.41
C LEU A 276 20.33 2.95 -0.02
N VAL A 277 21.21 3.03 0.98
CA VAL A 277 21.66 1.86 1.76
C VAL A 277 20.58 1.57 2.80
N LEU A 278 19.90 0.44 2.66
CA LEU A 278 18.83 0.06 3.58
C LEU A 278 19.35 -0.95 4.61
N PRO A 279 19.00 -0.78 5.89
CA PRO A 279 19.51 -1.64 6.97
C PRO A 279 18.90 -3.06 7.01
N TRP A 280 17.98 -3.39 6.10
CA TRP A 280 17.22 -4.66 6.11
C TRP A 280 17.56 -5.63 4.98
N HIS A 281 18.78 -5.65 4.53
CA HIS A 281 19.27 -6.67 3.57
C HIS A 281 20.08 -7.73 4.28
#